data_014bc8849142c51346299a7680d06ee2
#
_entry.id   014bc8849142c51346299a7680d06ee2
#
_cell.length_a   1.000
_cell.length_b   1.000
_cell.length_c   1.000
_cell.angle_alpha   90.00
_cell.angle_beta   90.00
_cell.angle_gamma   90.00
#
_symmetry.space_group_name_H-M   'P 1'
#
loop_
_entity.id
_entity.type
_entity.pdbx_description
1 polymer ?
#
loop_
_entity_poly.entity_id
_entity_poly.type
_entity_poly.pdbx_seq_one_letter_code
_entity_poly.pdbx_strand_id
1 'polypeptide(L)'
;NQLLQSTVTVKTTMNQSLQDSVNSIVAKTKFPDDKMQEAIVVLDNKNGNVLAMSGGRNQTVLGGYNRAFNVKRSSGSSIKPLLDYGPGMDMYHWTANTIVDDSKFNYPGTNQVVNDWDKRYQGKISLREALVQSRNVPAVKALVSVGLDNGQKALTALGLPSKSLFFANAIGVDTSPLAMASAYSSLANGGMRSNAR
;
A
#
# COMPACT_ATOMS: atom_id res chain seq x y z
N ASN A 1 -15.04 -7.59 -29.61
CA ASN A 1 -15.59 -6.40 -30.28
C ASN A 1 -17.08 -6.52 -30.65
N GLN A 2 -17.69 -7.70 -30.63
CA GLN A 2 -19.15 -7.85 -30.86
C GLN A 2 -20.00 -7.23 -29.74
N LEU A 3 -19.52 -7.23 -28.49
CA LEU A 3 -20.20 -6.61 -27.34
C LEU A 3 -20.36 -5.09 -27.50
N LEU A 4 -19.40 -4.41 -28.15
CA LEU A 4 -19.46 -2.96 -28.37
C LEU A 4 -20.41 -2.56 -29.51
N GLN A 5 -20.90 -3.53 -30.29
CA GLN A 5 -21.86 -3.35 -31.39
C GLN A 5 -23.30 -3.73 -31.01
N SER A 6 -23.51 -4.25 -29.80
CA SER A 6 -24.82 -4.64 -29.27
C SER A 6 -25.28 -3.63 -28.20
N THR A 7 -26.61 -3.50 -28.05
CA THR A 7 -27.19 -2.68 -26.97
C THR A 7 -27.01 -3.44 -25.65
N VAL A 8 -25.97 -3.09 -24.88
CA VAL A 8 -25.67 -3.71 -23.59
C VAL A 8 -25.78 -2.67 -22.48
N THR A 9 -26.53 -2.97 -21.43
CA THR A 9 -26.55 -2.17 -20.23
C THR A 9 -25.47 -2.67 -19.27
N VAL A 10 -24.46 -1.84 -18.97
CA VAL A 10 -23.41 -2.15 -18.01
C VAL A 10 -23.73 -1.46 -16.69
N LYS A 11 -23.93 -2.24 -15.62
CA LYS A 11 -24.07 -1.72 -14.25
C LYS A 11 -22.72 -1.79 -13.57
N THR A 12 -22.21 -0.65 -13.11
CA THR A 12 -20.94 -0.54 -12.37
C THR A 12 -21.19 -0.24 -10.90
N THR A 13 -20.14 -0.33 -10.09
CA THR A 13 -20.15 0.06 -8.67
C THR A 13 -19.85 1.54 -8.48
N MET A 14 -19.57 2.28 -9.55
CA MET A 14 -19.17 3.67 -9.50
C MET A 14 -20.25 4.55 -8.83
N ASN A 15 -19.82 5.41 -7.93
CA ASN A 15 -20.61 6.49 -7.37
C ASN A 15 -20.29 7.79 -8.12
N GLN A 16 -21.27 8.32 -8.84
CA GLN A 16 -21.07 9.50 -9.71
C GLN A 16 -20.53 10.70 -8.93
N SER A 17 -21.10 11.00 -7.77
CA SER A 17 -20.69 12.15 -6.95
C SER A 17 -19.23 12.03 -6.47
N LEU A 18 -18.82 10.84 -6.06
CA LEU A 18 -17.42 10.58 -5.68
C LEU A 18 -16.49 10.68 -6.89
N GLN A 19 -16.91 10.16 -8.04
CA GLN A 19 -16.11 10.26 -9.27
C GLN A 19 -15.92 11.71 -9.70
N ASP A 20 -16.99 12.51 -9.66
CA ASP A 20 -16.93 13.95 -9.97
C ASP A 20 -16.01 14.70 -9.00
N SER A 21 -16.04 14.32 -7.72
CA SER A 21 -15.14 14.87 -6.70
C SER A 21 -13.68 14.53 -7.00
N VAL A 22 -13.38 13.28 -7.32
CA VAL A 22 -12.01 12.83 -7.72
C VAL A 22 -11.54 13.60 -8.95
N ASN A 23 -12.35 13.70 -9.98
CA ASN A 23 -12.02 14.43 -11.21
C ASN A 23 -11.74 15.93 -10.92
N SER A 24 -12.58 16.55 -10.08
CA SER A 24 -12.42 17.95 -9.69
C SER A 24 -11.13 18.18 -8.89
N ILE A 25 -10.79 17.29 -7.96
CA ILE A 25 -9.56 17.37 -7.16
C ILE A 25 -8.34 17.26 -8.08
N VAL A 26 -8.30 16.27 -8.96
CA VAL A 26 -7.18 16.09 -9.91
C VAL A 26 -7.01 17.31 -10.80
N ALA A 27 -8.12 17.85 -11.34
CA ALA A 27 -8.07 19.01 -12.23
C ALA A 27 -7.59 20.29 -11.52
N LYS A 28 -7.90 20.46 -10.23
CA LYS A 28 -7.55 21.66 -9.45
C LYS A 28 -6.21 21.57 -8.75
N THR A 29 -5.65 20.35 -8.60
CA THR A 29 -4.37 20.16 -7.91
C THR A 29 -3.22 20.73 -8.72
N LYS A 30 -2.43 21.58 -8.08
CA LYS A 30 -1.16 22.07 -8.66
C LYS A 30 -0.08 21.00 -8.44
N PHE A 31 0.42 20.45 -9.52
CA PHE A 31 1.52 19.48 -9.47
C PHE A 31 2.87 20.21 -9.66
N PRO A 32 3.97 19.68 -9.09
CA PRO A 32 5.31 20.29 -9.20
C PRO A 32 5.80 20.43 -10.65
N ASP A 33 5.41 19.52 -11.52
CA ASP A 33 5.72 19.57 -12.95
C ASP A 33 4.60 18.92 -13.79
N ASP A 34 4.64 19.17 -15.11
CA ASP A 34 3.62 18.69 -16.05
C ASP A 34 3.73 17.18 -16.34
N LYS A 35 4.86 16.56 -16.06
CA LYS A 35 5.09 15.11 -16.28
C LYS A 35 4.63 14.29 -15.10
N MET A 36 4.49 14.89 -13.91
CA MET A 36 4.02 14.20 -12.73
C MET A 36 2.60 13.67 -12.96
N GLN A 37 2.42 12.40 -12.64
CA GLN A 37 1.13 11.71 -12.72
C GLN A 37 0.65 11.31 -11.34
N GLU A 38 -0.64 11.07 -11.23
CA GLU A 38 -1.29 10.56 -10.02
C GLU A 38 -2.10 9.30 -10.33
N ALA A 39 -2.53 8.61 -9.30
CA ALA A 39 -3.61 7.64 -9.37
C ALA A 39 -4.35 7.60 -8.03
N ILE A 40 -5.67 7.58 -8.10
CA ILE A 40 -6.55 7.58 -6.94
C ILE A 40 -7.50 6.39 -7.05
N VAL A 41 -7.77 5.73 -5.92
CA VAL A 41 -8.80 4.70 -5.79
C VAL A 41 -9.62 4.99 -4.55
N VAL A 42 -10.94 5.00 -4.69
CA VAL A 42 -11.91 5.06 -3.60
C VAL A 42 -12.66 3.74 -3.55
N LEU A 43 -12.56 3.04 -2.43
CA LEU A 43 -13.05 1.68 -2.26
C LEU A 43 -14.03 1.61 -1.09
N ASP A 44 -15.13 0.87 -1.24
CA ASP A 44 -16.00 0.52 -0.13
C ASP A 44 -15.38 -0.64 0.67
N ASN A 45 -14.97 -0.34 1.90
CA ASN A 45 -14.31 -1.32 2.77
C ASN A 45 -15.17 -2.55 3.08
N LYS A 46 -16.50 -2.43 3.01
CA LYS A 46 -17.43 -3.53 3.37
C LYS A 46 -17.48 -4.63 2.33
N ASN A 47 -17.34 -4.27 1.05
CA ASN A 47 -17.63 -5.19 -0.05
C ASN A 47 -16.60 -5.19 -1.18
N GLY A 48 -15.61 -4.28 -1.13
CA GLY A 48 -14.56 -4.14 -2.14
C GLY A 48 -15.00 -3.43 -3.42
N ASN A 49 -16.19 -2.81 -3.44
CA ASN A 49 -16.64 -2.06 -4.61
C ASN A 49 -15.76 -0.84 -4.84
N VAL A 50 -15.28 -0.67 -6.07
CA VAL A 50 -14.58 0.55 -6.48
C VAL A 50 -15.63 1.61 -6.78
N LEU A 51 -15.66 2.65 -5.94
CA LEU A 51 -16.65 3.72 -6.01
C LEU A 51 -16.20 4.88 -6.90
N ALA A 52 -14.91 5.16 -6.97
CA ALA A 52 -14.31 6.14 -7.84
C ALA A 52 -12.84 5.82 -8.13
N MET A 53 -12.32 6.28 -9.25
CA MET A 53 -10.94 6.01 -9.66
C MET A 53 -10.41 7.13 -10.56
N SER A 54 -9.13 7.49 -10.38
CA SER A 54 -8.34 8.21 -11.39
C SER A 54 -7.10 7.40 -11.73
N GLY A 55 -6.82 7.27 -13.02
CA GLY A 55 -5.67 6.52 -13.53
C GLY A 55 -4.54 7.40 -14.03
N GLY A 56 -4.66 8.72 -13.84
CA GLY A 56 -3.67 9.68 -14.25
C GLY A 56 -4.30 10.98 -14.79
N ARG A 57 -3.45 12.00 -14.91
CA ARG A 57 -3.83 13.30 -15.46
C ARG A 57 -3.95 13.25 -16.98
N ASN A 58 -4.84 14.10 -17.52
CA ASN A 58 -4.99 14.32 -18.97
C ASN A 58 -5.19 13.03 -19.78
N GLN A 59 -5.98 12.11 -19.24
CA GLN A 59 -6.31 10.84 -19.90
C GLN A 59 -7.28 11.09 -21.05
N THR A 60 -6.78 11.10 -22.28
CA THR A 60 -7.57 11.36 -23.50
C THR A 60 -7.77 10.12 -24.37
N VAL A 61 -7.05 9.02 -24.07
CA VAL A 61 -7.09 7.79 -24.86
C VAL A 61 -8.01 6.77 -24.18
N LEU A 62 -9.06 6.37 -24.87
CA LEU A 62 -9.94 5.29 -24.40
C LEU A 62 -9.17 3.96 -24.30
N GLY A 63 -9.27 3.29 -23.15
CA GLY A 63 -8.50 2.08 -22.88
C GLY A 63 -7.00 2.32 -22.65
N GLY A 64 -6.58 3.57 -22.42
CA GLY A 64 -5.20 3.94 -22.14
C GLY A 64 -4.66 3.35 -20.83
N TYR A 65 -3.39 3.62 -20.55
CA TYR A 65 -2.70 3.12 -19.36
C TYR A 65 -3.29 3.72 -18.08
N ASN A 66 -3.97 2.90 -17.30
CA ASN A 66 -4.57 3.31 -16.02
C ASN A 66 -3.61 2.98 -14.85
N ARG A 67 -3.02 4.00 -14.25
CA ARG A 67 -2.05 3.84 -13.17
C ARG A 67 -2.65 3.33 -11.88
N ALA A 68 -3.96 3.41 -11.70
CA ALA A 68 -4.61 2.89 -10.49
C ALA A 68 -4.43 1.38 -10.33
N PHE A 69 -4.31 0.61 -11.44
CA PHE A 69 -4.14 -0.84 -11.40
C PHE A 69 -3.03 -1.39 -12.31
N ASN A 70 -2.61 -0.66 -13.37
CA ASN A 70 -1.56 -1.17 -14.26
C ASN A 70 -0.14 -0.88 -13.73
N VAL A 71 0.03 0.16 -12.88
CA VAL A 71 1.35 0.51 -12.35
C VAL A 71 1.82 -0.54 -11.34
N LYS A 72 3.11 -0.82 -11.38
CA LYS A 72 3.85 -1.54 -10.34
C LYS A 72 4.99 -0.65 -9.89
N ARG A 73 4.82 -0.04 -8.74
CA ARG A 73 5.81 0.83 -8.13
C ARG A 73 5.89 0.53 -6.63
N SER A 74 7.03 0.85 -6.05
CA SER A 74 7.21 0.69 -4.61
C SER A 74 6.12 1.44 -3.83
N SER A 75 5.47 0.72 -2.92
CA SER A 75 4.53 1.27 -1.94
C SER A 75 5.20 2.21 -0.94
N GLY A 76 6.53 2.19 -0.88
CA GLY A 76 7.25 2.88 0.18
C GLY A 76 6.78 2.41 1.56
N SER A 77 6.92 3.28 2.54
CA SER A 77 6.57 3.01 3.95
C SER A 77 5.10 2.69 4.22
N SER A 78 4.20 2.88 3.24
CA SER A 78 2.82 2.45 3.40
C SER A 78 2.66 0.93 3.52
N ILE A 79 3.71 0.15 3.25
CA ILE A 79 3.70 -1.30 3.46
C ILE A 79 3.85 -1.70 4.94
N LYS A 80 4.45 -0.87 5.78
CA LYS A 80 4.84 -1.21 7.15
C LYS A 80 3.71 -1.78 8.02
N PRO A 81 2.50 -1.22 8.01
CA PRO A 81 1.38 -1.82 8.75
C PRO A 81 0.98 -3.21 8.26
N LEU A 82 1.16 -3.49 6.98
CA LEU A 82 0.68 -4.72 6.33
C LEU A 82 1.72 -5.86 6.36
N LEU A 83 3.00 -5.54 6.28
CA LEU A 83 4.07 -6.51 6.15
C LEU A 83 4.86 -6.71 7.45
N ASP A 84 5.13 -5.62 8.17
CA ASP A 84 6.06 -5.64 9.29
C ASP A 84 5.32 -5.75 10.62
N TYR A 85 4.43 -4.80 10.91
CA TYR A 85 3.82 -4.66 12.22
C TYR A 85 2.54 -5.49 12.37
N GLY A 86 1.69 -5.56 11.34
CA GLY A 86 0.46 -6.35 11.38
C GLY A 86 0.72 -7.83 11.67
N PRO A 87 1.58 -8.52 10.91
CA PRO A 87 1.95 -9.89 11.22
C PRO A 87 2.60 -10.05 12.61
N GLY A 88 3.40 -9.08 13.05
CA GLY A 88 3.97 -9.10 14.39
C GLY A 88 2.92 -8.96 15.50
N MET A 89 1.88 -8.16 15.28
CA MET A 89 0.75 -8.06 16.19
C MET A 89 -0.04 -9.38 16.27
N ASP A 90 -0.26 -10.03 15.13
CA ASP A 90 -0.98 -11.29 15.06
C ASP A 90 -0.19 -12.45 15.71
N MET A 91 1.08 -12.61 15.34
CA MET A 91 1.90 -13.74 15.76
C MET A 91 2.47 -13.61 17.18
N TYR A 92 2.83 -12.39 17.60
CA TYR A 92 3.56 -12.14 18.86
C TYR A 92 2.78 -11.27 19.84
N HIS A 93 1.52 -10.96 19.53
CA HIS A 93 0.65 -10.11 20.35
C HIS A 93 1.24 -8.73 20.63
N TRP A 94 2.00 -8.19 19.66
CA TRP A 94 2.51 -6.82 19.78
C TRP A 94 1.36 -5.84 19.88
N THR A 95 1.60 -4.78 20.62
CA THR A 95 0.66 -3.67 20.78
C THR A 95 1.32 -2.35 20.33
N ALA A 96 0.54 -1.31 20.24
CA ALA A 96 1.07 0.02 19.97
C ALA A 96 2.14 0.49 20.98
N ASN A 97 2.12 -0.07 22.20
CA ASN A 97 3.07 0.25 23.28
C ASN A 97 4.26 -0.71 23.33
N THR A 98 4.29 -1.75 22.49
CA THR A 98 5.46 -2.64 22.40
C THR A 98 6.71 -1.82 22.10
N ILE A 99 7.77 -2.02 22.88
CA ILE A 99 9.03 -1.33 22.70
C ILE A 99 9.80 -1.99 21.55
N VAL A 100 10.19 -1.20 20.58
CA VAL A 100 11.03 -1.58 19.43
C VAL A 100 12.35 -0.80 19.50
N ASP A 101 13.37 -1.33 18.84
CA ASP A 101 14.71 -0.78 18.89
C ASP A 101 15.09 -0.11 17.56
N ASP A 102 15.27 1.20 17.63
CA ASP A 102 15.73 2.05 16.55
C ASP A 102 17.22 2.38 16.71
N SER A 103 18.06 1.39 16.83
CA SER A 103 19.51 1.50 16.83
C SER A 103 20.13 1.01 15.53
N LYS A 104 21.36 1.44 15.22
CA LYS A 104 22.09 1.06 14.00
C LYS A 104 21.95 -0.45 13.71
N PHE A 105 21.56 -0.77 12.49
CA PHE A 105 21.29 -2.13 12.07
C PHE A 105 21.67 -2.33 10.60
N ASN A 106 22.18 -3.51 10.24
CA ASN A 106 22.42 -3.87 8.86
C ASN A 106 21.33 -4.81 8.37
N TYR A 107 21.04 -4.76 7.07
CA TYR A 107 20.20 -5.81 6.47
C TYR A 107 20.85 -7.17 6.69
N PRO A 108 20.09 -8.17 7.17
CA PRO A 108 20.64 -9.49 7.46
C PRO A 108 21.39 -10.09 6.26
N GLY A 109 22.58 -10.63 6.53
CA GLY A 109 23.46 -11.23 5.50
C GLY A 109 24.19 -10.22 4.62
N THR A 110 24.16 -8.92 4.97
CA THR A 110 24.84 -7.87 4.19
C THR A 110 25.62 -6.89 5.08
N ASN A 111 26.51 -6.10 4.47
CA ASN A 111 27.15 -4.97 5.13
C ASN A 111 26.39 -3.65 4.94
N GLN A 112 25.21 -3.69 4.30
CA GLN A 112 24.42 -2.50 4.02
C GLN A 112 23.65 -2.05 5.26
N VAL A 113 23.90 -0.82 5.70
CA VAL A 113 23.22 -0.21 6.85
C VAL A 113 21.79 0.19 6.47
N VAL A 114 20.84 -0.14 7.35
CA VAL A 114 19.48 0.41 7.27
C VAL A 114 19.52 1.84 7.75
N ASN A 115 19.13 2.78 6.90
CA ASN A 115 19.08 4.19 7.25
C ASN A 115 17.63 4.64 7.45
N ASP A 116 17.41 5.40 8.51
CA ASP A 116 16.22 6.20 8.66
C ASP A 116 16.31 7.47 7.81
N TRP A 117 15.16 8.07 7.49
CA TRP A 117 15.05 9.20 6.58
C TRP A 117 15.87 10.43 7.05
N ASP A 118 16.04 10.59 8.37
CA ASP A 118 16.81 11.68 9.01
C ASP A 118 18.26 11.28 9.35
N LYS A 119 18.65 10.02 9.04
CA LYS A 119 19.98 9.44 9.38
C LYS A 119 20.31 9.44 10.87
N ARG A 120 19.30 9.45 11.74
CA ARG A 120 19.45 9.42 13.20
C ARG A 120 18.80 8.15 13.74
N TYR A 121 19.19 7.75 14.93
CA TYR A 121 18.61 6.62 15.65
C TYR A 121 18.06 7.13 16.99
N GLN A 122 16.90 6.61 17.38
CA GLN A 122 16.20 7.05 18.60
C GLN A 122 16.32 6.05 19.75
N GLY A 123 16.97 4.90 19.52
CA GLY A 123 17.07 3.83 20.52
C GLY A 123 15.72 3.16 20.75
N LYS A 124 15.35 2.96 22.01
CA LYS A 124 14.10 2.29 22.38
C LYS A 124 12.92 3.26 22.28
N ILE A 125 11.99 2.96 21.40
CA ILE A 125 10.75 3.71 21.17
C ILE A 125 9.55 2.77 21.14
N SER A 126 8.33 3.29 21.27
CA SER A 126 7.13 2.49 21.08
C SER A 126 6.91 2.15 19.59
N LEU A 127 6.23 1.05 19.32
CA LEU A 127 5.83 0.69 17.96
C LEU A 127 4.97 1.79 17.32
N ARG A 128 4.13 2.47 18.11
CA ARG A 128 3.37 3.65 17.67
C ARG A 128 4.28 4.75 17.15
N GLU A 129 5.27 5.13 17.93
CA GLU A 129 6.23 6.17 17.53
C GLU A 129 7.03 5.76 16.30
N ALA A 130 7.47 4.50 16.23
CA ALA A 130 8.16 3.95 15.07
C ALA A 130 7.32 4.07 13.80
N LEU A 131 6.02 3.78 13.88
CA LEU A 131 5.10 3.90 12.74
C LEU A 131 4.79 5.37 12.41
N VAL A 132 4.47 6.20 13.41
CA VAL A 132 4.14 7.63 13.23
C VAL A 132 5.30 8.38 12.58
N GLN A 133 6.53 8.11 13.02
CA GLN A 133 7.73 8.72 12.46
C GLN A 133 8.27 7.97 11.24
N SER A 134 7.60 6.90 10.82
CA SER A 134 7.99 6.09 9.67
C SER A 134 9.44 5.59 9.74
N ARG A 135 9.89 5.15 10.93
CA ARG A 135 11.25 4.64 11.14
C ARG A 135 11.47 3.37 10.32
N ASN A 136 12.62 3.29 9.65
CA ASN A 136 12.97 2.16 8.80
C ASN A 136 13.61 1.03 9.58
N VAL A 137 14.51 1.37 10.53
CA VAL A 137 15.22 0.35 11.32
C VAL A 137 14.25 -0.54 12.12
N PRO A 138 13.28 0.01 12.87
CA PRO A 138 12.28 -0.81 13.55
C PRO A 138 11.45 -1.67 12.59
N ALA A 139 11.10 -1.15 11.39
CA ALA A 139 10.33 -1.89 10.40
C ALA A 139 11.12 -3.11 9.87
N VAL A 140 12.39 -2.92 9.51
CA VAL A 140 13.24 -4.03 9.07
C VAL A 140 13.43 -5.06 10.18
N LYS A 141 13.68 -4.63 11.43
CA LYS A 141 13.79 -5.53 12.59
C LYS A 141 12.48 -6.29 12.84
N ALA A 142 11.34 -5.64 12.67
CA ALA A 142 10.03 -6.28 12.77
C ALA A 142 9.87 -7.39 11.72
N LEU A 143 10.21 -7.11 10.46
CA LEU A 143 10.17 -8.13 9.41
C LEU A 143 11.17 -9.26 9.66
N VAL A 144 12.34 -8.98 10.24
CA VAL A 144 13.29 -10.02 10.67
C VAL A 144 12.66 -10.93 11.72
N SER A 145 11.97 -10.37 12.70
CA SER A 145 11.27 -11.14 13.74
C SER A 145 10.11 -11.96 13.19
N VAL A 146 9.32 -11.39 12.28
CA VAL A 146 8.21 -12.07 11.57
C VAL A 146 8.75 -13.21 10.69
N GLY A 147 9.87 -12.98 10.04
CA GLY A 147 10.46 -13.88 9.04
C GLY A 147 9.85 -13.70 7.65
N LEU A 148 10.68 -13.93 6.63
CA LEU A 148 10.29 -13.69 5.22
C LEU A 148 9.13 -14.59 4.78
N ASP A 149 9.09 -15.85 5.23
CA ASP A 149 8.00 -16.78 4.87
C ASP A 149 6.65 -16.33 5.41
N ASN A 150 6.59 -15.86 6.66
CA ASN A 150 5.36 -15.34 7.25
C ASN A 150 4.97 -13.99 6.63
N GLY A 151 5.93 -13.12 6.35
CA GLY A 151 5.70 -11.90 5.60
C GLY A 151 5.12 -12.19 4.20
N GLN A 152 5.64 -13.19 3.50
CA GLN A 152 5.14 -13.62 2.19
C GLN A 152 3.70 -14.16 2.28
N LYS A 153 3.39 -14.95 3.31
CA LYS A 153 2.01 -15.44 3.57
C LYS A 153 1.06 -14.27 3.84
N ALA A 154 1.47 -13.31 4.67
CA ALA A 154 0.67 -12.12 4.97
C ALA A 154 0.39 -11.30 3.72
N LEU A 155 1.39 -10.99 2.90
CA LEU A 155 1.19 -10.29 1.63
C LEU A 155 0.26 -11.04 0.68
N THR A 156 0.39 -12.37 0.60
CA THR A 156 -0.47 -13.20 -0.24
C THR A 156 -1.92 -13.14 0.24
N ALA A 157 -2.17 -13.27 1.54
CA ALA A 157 -3.50 -13.15 2.15
C ALA A 157 -4.12 -11.78 1.89
N LEU A 158 -3.32 -10.72 1.91
CA LEU A 158 -3.73 -9.35 1.61
C LEU A 158 -3.88 -9.05 0.11
N GLY A 159 -3.58 -10.02 -0.77
CA GLY A 159 -3.65 -9.82 -2.22
C GLY A 159 -2.53 -8.97 -2.80
N LEU A 160 -1.40 -8.95 -2.13
CA LEU A 160 -0.16 -8.28 -2.54
C LEU A 160 0.94 -9.32 -2.81
N PRO A 161 0.73 -10.33 -3.69
CA PRO A 161 1.71 -11.38 -3.88
C PRO A 161 3.01 -10.81 -4.42
N SER A 162 4.13 -11.20 -3.81
CA SER A 162 5.49 -10.96 -4.30
C SER A 162 6.12 -12.26 -4.78
N LYS A 163 6.91 -12.22 -5.85
CA LYS A 163 7.65 -13.40 -6.32
C LYS A 163 8.76 -13.80 -5.35
N SER A 164 9.38 -12.82 -4.74
CA SER A 164 10.45 -12.99 -3.75
C SER A 164 10.38 -11.85 -2.76
N LEU A 165 10.52 -12.16 -1.48
CA LEU A 165 10.54 -11.19 -0.41
C LEU A 165 11.95 -11.13 0.17
N PHE A 166 12.45 -9.92 0.40
CA PHE A 166 13.72 -9.63 1.03
C PHE A 166 13.49 -8.69 2.21
N PHE A 167 14.42 -8.62 3.16
CA PHE A 167 14.29 -7.71 4.31
C PHE A 167 14.20 -6.23 3.92
N ALA A 168 14.76 -5.85 2.75
CA ALA A 168 14.58 -4.50 2.22
C ALA A 168 13.12 -4.17 1.85
N ASN A 169 12.28 -5.17 1.65
CA ASN A 169 10.86 -4.96 1.36
C ASN A 169 10.06 -4.45 2.57
N ALA A 170 10.62 -4.45 3.77
CA ALA A 170 10.04 -3.77 4.93
C ALA A 170 9.77 -2.28 4.69
N ILE A 171 10.45 -1.66 3.73
CA ILE A 171 10.29 -0.25 3.39
C ILE A 171 9.66 -0.03 2.00
N GLY A 172 9.14 -1.08 1.38
CA GLY A 172 8.38 -0.99 0.13
C GLY A 172 8.38 -2.26 -0.69
N VAL A 173 7.23 -2.57 -1.27
CA VAL A 173 7.02 -3.62 -2.27
C VAL A 173 6.39 -3.01 -3.52
N ASP A 174 6.66 -3.59 -4.68
CA ASP A 174 6.05 -3.15 -5.93
C ASP A 174 4.58 -3.57 -6.00
N THR A 175 3.71 -2.59 -6.14
CA THR A 175 2.26 -2.80 -6.13
C THR A 175 1.53 -1.68 -6.87
N SER A 176 0.20 -1.71 -6.86
CA SER A 176 -0.66 -0.68 -7.43
C SER A 176 -1.55 -0.04 -6.35
N PRO A 177 -2.03 1.21 -6.58
CA PRO A 177 -2.99 1.85 -5.68
C PRO A 177 -4.22 1.01 -5.38
N LEU A 178 -4.78 0.32 -6.38
CA LEU A 178 -5.93 -0.56 -6.21
C LEU A 178 -5.63 -1.73 -5.27
N ALA A 179 -4.48 -2.38 -5.45
CA ALA A 179 -4.09 -3.49 -4.61
C ALA A 179 -3.82 -3.03 -3.16
N MET A 180 -3.18 -1.88 -2.98
CA MET A 180 -2.96 -1.28 -1.65
C MET A 180 -4.29 -0.90 -0.99
N ALA A 181 -5.20 -0.24 -1.70
CA ALA A 181 -6.52 0.09 -1.16
C ALA A 181 -7.28 -1.17 -0.70
N SER A 182 -7.25 -2.23 -1.52
CA SER A 182 -7.86 -3.53 -1.17
C SER A 182 -7.20 -4.17 0.05
N ALA A 183 -5.88 -4.11 0.17
CA ALA A 183 -5.17 -4.64 1.33
C ALA A 183 -5.50 -3.84 2.61
N TYR A 184 -5.49 -2.52 2.53
CA TYR A 184 -5.84 -1.65 3.66
C TYR A 184 -7.31 -1.76 4.08
N SER A 185 -8.22 -2.11 3.16
CA SER A 185 -9.64 -2.30 3.50
C SER A 185 -9.83 -3.38 4.56
N SER A 186 -8.95 -4.38 4.63
CA SER A 186 -9.01 -5.42 5.65
C SER A 186 -8.81 -4.86 7.06
N LEU A 187 -7.96 -3.85 7.24
CA LEU A 187 -7.75 -3.21 8.54
C LEU A 187 -9.01 -2.45 9.01
N ALA A 188 -9.80 -1.92 8.09
CA ALA A 188 -11.04 -1.21 8.36
C ALA A 188 -12.27 -2.14 8.45
N ASN A 189 -12.14 -3.41 8.06
CA ASN A 189 -13.23 -4.38 7.96
C ASN A 189 -13.00 -5.61 8.85
N GLY A 190 -12.50 -5.40 10.07
CA GLY A 190 -12.31 -6.46 11.05
C GLY A 190 -11.38 -7.60 10.60
N GLY A 191 -10.40 -7.32 9.76
CA GLY A 191 -9.47 -8.31 9.20
C GLY A 191 -9.98 -9.00 7.93
N MET A 192 -11.21 -8.74 7.51
CA MET A 192 -11.81 -9.38 6.32
C MET A 192 -11.41 -8.62 5.05
N ARG A 193 -10.69 -9.30 4.16
CA ARG A 193 -10.35 -8.76 2.86
C ARG A 193 -11.47 -9.02 1.83
N SER A 194 -11.89 -7.98 1.15
CA SER A 194 -12.73 -8.08 -0.05
C SER A 194 -11.88 -7.80 -1.30
N ASN A 195 -12.06 -8.62 -2.34
CA ASN A 195 -11.42 -8.32 -3.63
C ASN A 195 -12.03 -7.03 -4.21
N ALA A 196 -11.18 -6.13 -4.67
CA ALA A 196 -11.62 -4.95 -5.38
C ALA A 196 -12.34 -5.34 -6.68
N ARG A 197 -13.51 -4.74 -6.95
CA ARG A 197 -14.36 -5.03 -8.11
C ARG A 197 -15.17 -3.80 -8.56
#